data_b9c62163ee22e5f1b7bf573777caf380
#
_entry.id   b9c62163ee22e5f1b7bf573777caf380
#
_cell.length_a   1.000
_cell.length_b   1.000
_cell.length_c   1.000
_cell.angle_alpha   90.00
_cell.angle_beta   90.00
_cell.angle_gamma   90.00
#
_symmetry.space_group_name_H-M   'P 1'
#
loop_
_entity.id
_entity.type
_entity.pdbx_description
1 polymer ?
#
loop_
_entity_poly.entity_id
_entity_poly.type
_entity_poly.pdbx_seq_one_letter_code
_entity_poly.pdbx_strand_id
1 'polypeptide(L)'
;MQGLMQNTPLTIVHLFDRAEKYHRNKTVITATPRGKETVTYGDWAQRTRKLGGVLNDLGISEAGRVATFAWNTARHLELYFAAPCTGRVLHTLNIRLFPEQLTYIVNHAEDEVIFCDKSLLPLLAPLFPTFHTVKHLVVMDDGPGDVPQWPGVQIHDYEELLSKASPVEFLVTDENRAASMCYTSGTTGNPKGVVYSHRSTYLHTFGAMTVDSLGARESDVILPVVPMFHANAWGLAHAAVASGASLVMPGPDLSGKAIAQLIVEEKVTVAAGVPTIWMGVLPELKGRDTSSLRAIPCGGSAVPKALSEAYREQTGLPILQAWGMTETSPIASTCTLSAADLLLPIDEQAELRTTVGQINF
;
A
#
# COMPACT_ATOMS: atom_id res chain seq x y z
N MET A 1 16.07 28.76 24.35
CA MET A 1 16.88 27.53 24.54
C MET A 1 16.28 26.46 23.60
N GLN A 2 17.11 25.79 22.82
CA GLN A 2 16.64 24.67 21.97
C GLN A 2 16.95 23.35 22.66
N GLY A 3 16.08 22.34 22.44
CA GLY A 3 16.35 20.96 22.85
C GLY A 3 17.50 20.37 22.01
N LEU A 4 18.34 19.55 22.63
CA LEU A 4 19.54 18.97 21.99
C LEU A 4 19.37 17.49 21.62
N MET A 5 18.16 16.91 21.82
CA MET A 5 17.91 15.50 21.58
C MET A 5 17.32 15.29 20.18
N GLN A 6 17.79 14.24 19.51
CA GLN A 6 17.21 13.67 18.27
C GLN A 6 16.80 14.70 17.20
N ASN A 7 17.77 15.33 16.58
CA ASN A 7 17.53 16.22 15.43
C ASN A 7 17.74 15.46 14.10
N THR A 8 17.14 14.26 13.99
CA THR A 8 17.24 13.42 12.81
C THR A 8 15.99 13.64 11.95
N PRO A 9 16.12 13.86 10.63
CA PRO A 9 14.98 14.05 9.74
C PRO A 9 14.03 12.84 9.76
N LEU A 10 12.74 13.08 9.81
CA LEU A 10 11.70 12.04 9.80
C LEU A 10 11.47 11.53 8.38
N THR A 11 12.34 10.64 7.91
CA THR A 11 12.31 10.12 6.54
C THR A 11 11.93 8.65 6.47
N ILE A 12 11.37 8.24 5.33
CA ILE A 12 11.02 6.84 5.04
C ILE A 12 12.27 5.93 5.08
N VAL A 13 13.46 6.48 4.87
CA VAL A 13 14.73 5.74 4.96
C VAL A 13 14.86 5.04 6.30
N HIS A 14 14.49 5.71 7.41
CA HIS A 14 14.58 5.09 8.74
C HIS A 14 13.63 3.91 8.93
N LEU A 15 12.47 3.94 8.29
CA LEU A 15 11.52 2.81 8.32
C LEU A 15 12.12 1.60 7.59
N PHE A 16 12.73 1.85 6.45
CA PHE A 16 13.40 0.83 5.64
C PHE A 16 14.61 0.23 6.37
N ASP A 17 15.53 1.07 6.85
CA ASP A 17 16.74 0.62 7.54
C ASP A 17 16.43 -0.19 8.80
N ARG A 18 15.34 0.17 9.51
CA ARG A 18 14.87 -0.60 10.66
C ARG A 18 14.46 -2.02 10.25
N ALA A 19 13.68 -2.16 9.19
CA ALA A 19 13.24 -3.47 8.70
C ALA A 19 14.42 -4.31 8.23
N GLU A 20 15.31 -3.72 7.43
CA GLU A 20 16.52 -4.38 6.93
C GLU A 20 17.42 -4.86 8.08
N LYS A 21 17.58 -4.06 9.13
CA LYS A 21 18.48 -4.36 10.24
C LYS A 21 17.91 -5.34 11.25
N TYR A 22 16.64 -5.17 11.65
CA TYR A 22 16.10 -5.87 12.81
C TYR A 22 15.05 -6.95 12.44
N HIS A 23 14.50 -6.91 11.24
CA HIS A 23 13.38 -7.78 10.85
C HIS A 23 13.66 -8.63 9.60
N ARG A 24 14.94 -8.92 9.31
CA ARG A 24 15.40 -9.59 8.08
C ARG A 24 14.66 -10.89 7.74
N ASN A 25 14.23 -11.64 8.77
CA ASN A 25 13.60 -12.96 8.62
C ASN A 25 12.07 -12.89 8.47
N LYS A 26 11.47 -11.70 8.60
CA LYS A 26 10.04 -11.50 8.34
C LYS A 26 9.77 -11.62 6.84
N THR A 27 8.55 -11.96 6.49
CA THR A 27 8.20 -12.35 5.13
C THR A 27 7.21 -11.40 4.49
N VAL A 28 7.35 -11.24 3.18
CA VAL A 28 6.34 -10.72 2.28
C VAL A 28 5.91 -11.87 1.37
N ILE A 29 4.67 -12.29 1.51
CA ILE A 29 4.05 -13.33 0.71
C ILE A 29 3.19 -12.65 -0.35
N THR A 30 3.33 -13.02 -1.62
CA THR A 30 2.50 -12.52 -2.72
C THR A 30 1.70 -13.68 -3.31
N ALA A 31 0.38 -13.56 -3.33
CA ALA A 31 -0.48 -14.47 -4.06
C ALA A 31 -0.39 -14.16 -5.56
N THR A 32 -0.11 -15.18 -6.36
CA THR A 32 0.00 -15.09 -7.82
C THR A 32 -0.88 -16.14 -8.49
N PRO A 33 -1.20 -16.02 -9.78
CA PRO A 33 -1.91 -17.07 -10.50
C PRO A 33 -1.16 -18.43 -10.53
N ARG A 34 0.16 -18.41 -10.27
CA ARG A 34 1.02 -19.62 -10.26
C ARG A 34 1.18 -20.22 -8.84
N GLY A 35 0.57 -19.60 -7.81
CA GLY A 35 0.73 -19.98 -6.41
C GLY A 35 1.18 -18.81 -5.54
N LYS A 36 1.99 -19.07 -4.51
CA LYS A 36 2.50 -18.03 -3.61
C LYS A 36 4.00 -17.85 -3.81
N GLU A 37 4.44 -16.61 -3.90
CA GLU A 37 5.85 -16.22 -3.88
C GLU A 37 6.16 -15.62 -2.50
N THR A 38 7.27 -16.03 -1.90
CA THR A 38 7.68 -15.53 -0.58
C THR A 38 9.08 -14.98 -0.65
N VAL A 39 9.26 -13.76 -0.15
CA VAL A 39 10.57 -13.13 0.03
C VAL A 39 10.74 -12.74 1.49
N THR A 40 11.98 -12.81 2.00
CA THR A 40 12.29 -12.27 3.32
C THR A 40 12.50 -10.76 3.25
N TYR A 41 12.36 -10.05 4.38
CA TYR A 41 12.71 -8.61 4.40
C TYR A 41 14.20 -8.38 4.11
N GLY A 42 15.06 -9.36 4.39
CA GLY A 42 16.48 -9.28 4.02
C GLY A 42 16.67 -9.27 2.49
N ASP A 43 16.01 -10.19 1.79
CA ASP A 43 16.08 -10.28 0.32
C ASP A 43 15.34 -9.10 -0.33
N TRP A 44 14.15 -8.76 0.18
CA TRP A 44 13.38 -7.60 -0.27
C TRP A 44 14.19 -6.30 -0.14
N ALA A 45 14.90 -6.09 0.96
CA ALA A 45 15.72 -4.89 1.17
C ALA A 45 16.88 -4.82 0.17
N GLN A 46 17.55 -5.95 -0.08
CA GLN A 46 18.62 -6.00 -1.08
C GLN A 46 18.10 -5.69 -2.48
N ARG A 47 16.94 -6.25 -2.86
CA ARG A 47 16.29 -5.97 -4.14
C ARG A 47 15.87 -4.50 -4.24
N THR A 48 15.32 -3.93 -3.16
CA THR A 48 14.90 -2.52 -3.08
C THR A 48 16.10 -1.57 -3.26
N ARG A 49 17.25 -1.88 -2.65
CA ARG A 49 18.49 -1.10 -2.87
C ARG A 49 18.99 -1.19 -4.32
N LYS A 50 18.90 -2.39 -4.93
CA LYS A 50 19.22 -2.57 -6.36
C LYS A 50 18.25 -1.78 -7.25
N LEU A 51 16.96 -1.76 -6.91
CA LEU A 51 15.97 -0.97 -7.63
C LEU A 51 16.29 0.54 -7.57
N GLY A 52 16.81 1.02 -6.44
CA GLY A 52 17.38 2.37 -6.36
C GLY A 52 18.52 2.59 -7.38
N GLY A 53 19.38 1.60 -7.58
CA GLY A 53 20.41 1.59 -8.62
C GLY A 53 19.81 1.63 -10.03
N VAL A 54 18.77 0.81 -10.28
CA VAL A 54 18.02 0.83 -11.57
C VAL A 54 17.51 2.25 -11.88
N LEU A 55 16.91 2.94 -10.89
CA LEU A 55 16.39 4.30 -11.11
C LEU A 55 17.51 5.29 -11.46
N ASN A 56 18.72 5.09 -10.93
CA ASN A 56 19.90 5.88 -11.30
C ASN A 56 20.36 5.55 -12.74
N ASP A 57 20.45 4.27 -13.07
CA ASP A 57 20.91 3.80 -14.39
C ASP A 57 19.94 4.19 -15.51
N LEU A 58 18.65 4.24 -15.25
CA LEU A 58 17.63 4.76 -16.16
C LEU A 58 17.66 6.30 -16.27
N GLY A 59 18.46 6.99 -15.47
CA GLY A 59 18.58 8.45 -15.48
C GLY A 59 17.31 9.18 -15.02
N ILE A 60 16.50 8.54 -14.16
CA ILE A 60 15.32 9.21 -13.57
C ILE A 60 15.79 10.37 -12.71
N SER A 61 15.24 11.54 -12.98
CA SER A 61 15.70 12.79 -12.36
C SER A 61 15.47 12.82 -10.85
N GLU A 62 16.19 13.68 -10.16
CA GLU A 62 15.89 14.01 -8.77
C GLU A 62 14.48 14.62 -8.66
N ALA A 63 13.68 14.17 -7.72
CA ALA A 63 12.24 14.45 -7.62
C ALA A 63 11.42 13.99 -8.85
N GLY A 64 12.01 13.24 -9.79
CA GLY A 64 11.31 12.62 -10.91
C GLY A 64 10.22 11.65 -10.44
N ARG A 65 9.10 11.60 -11.17
CA ARG A 65 7.97 10.76 -10.82
C ARG A 65 8.19 9.35 -11.36
N VAL A 66 8.10 8.39 -10.43
CA VAL A 66 8.17 6.95 -10.69
C VAL A 66 6.74 6.42 -10.58
N ALA A 67 6.09 6.27 -11.72
CA ALA A 67 4.72 5.78 -11.77
C ALA A 67 4.66 4.26 -11.60
N THR A 68 3.60 3.78 -10.94
CA THR A 68 3.29 2.35 -10.82
C THR A 68 1.88 2.07 -11.31
N PHE A 69 1.71 1.06 -12.16
CA PHE A 69 0.42 0.54 -12.59
C PHE A 69 0.41 -0.96 -12.24
N ALA A 70 0.10 -1.26 -10.97
CA ALA A 70 0.45 -2.54 -10.37
C ALA A 70 -0.54 -3.00 -9.30
N TRP A 71 -0.61 -4.31 -9.11
CA TRP A 71 -1.31 -4.97 -8.02
C TRP A 71 -0.55 -4.82 -6.68
N ASN A 72 -1.17 -5.26 -5.59
CA ASN A 72 -0.49 -5.37 -4.31
C ASN A 72 0.45 -6.59 -4.35
N THR A 73 1.75 -6.35 -4.51
CA THR A 73 2.79 -7.37 -4.64
C THR A 73 4.06 -6.95 -3.90
N ALA A 74 4.99 -7.88 -3.68
CA ALA A 74 6.31 -7.57 -3.13
C ALA A 74 7.10 -6.61 -4.02
N ARG A 75 7.00 -6.71 -5.37
CA ARG A 75 7.65 -5.80 -6.32
C ARG A 75 7.10 -4.37 -6.18
N HIS A 76 5.79 -4.23 -6.02
CA HIS A 76 5.19 -2.91 -5.77
C HIS A 76 5.67 -2.34 -4.43
N LEU A 77 5.85 -3.19 -3.39
CA LEU A 77 6.44 -2.77 -2.11
C LEU A 77 7.90 -2.33 -2.27
N GLU A 78 8.70 -2.97 -3.14
CA GLU A 78 10.05 -2.50 -3.47
C GLU A 78 10.03 -1.05 -3.99
N LEU A 79 9.09 -0.70 -4.88
CA LEU A 79 8.93 0.65 -5.43
C LEU A 79 8.50 1.67 -4.37
N TYR A 80 7.69 1.26 -3.38
CA TYR A 80 7.25 2.11 -2.28
C TYR A 80 8.40 2.67 -1.43
N PHE A 81 9.54 1.99 -1.47
CA PHE A 81 10.73 2.43 -0.74
C PHE A 81 11.85 2.89 -1.67
N ALA A 82 12.10 2.21 -2.79
CA ALA A 82 13.18 2.59 -3.69
C ALA A 82 13.03 4.01 -4.26
N ALA A 83 11.83 4.39 -4.71
CA ALA A 83 11.60 5.70 -5.27
C ALA A 83 11.82 6.81 -4.23
N PRO A 84 11.10 6.86 -3.09
CA PRO A 84 11.29 7.94 -2.12
C PRO A 84 12.67 7.90 -1.45
N CYS A 85 13.22 6.74 -1.12
CA CYS A 85 14.52 6.65 -0.46
C CYS A 85 15.70 7.06 -1.35
N THR A 86 15.49 7.20 -2.67
CA THR A 86 16.45 7.77 -3.62
C THR A 86 16.10 9.20 -4.04
N GLY A 87 15.21 9.88 -3.32
CA GLY A 87 14.83 11.26 -3.56
C GLY A 87 13.89 11.48 -4.74
N ARG A 88 13.25 10.43 -5.24
CA ARG A 88 12.23 10.46 -6.28
C ARG A 88 10.84 10.39 -5.66
N VAL A 89 9.79 10.62 -6.47
CA VAL A 89 8.41 10.62 -6.00
C VAL A 89 7.69 9.40 -6.56
N LEU A 90 7.25 8.51 -5.68
CA LEU A 90 6.38 7.40 -6.07
C LEU A 90 5.02 7.95 -6.50
N HIS A 91 4.55 7.61 -7.70
CA HIS A 91 3.23 7.97 -8.18
C HIS A 91 2.42 6.72 -8.47
N THR A 92 1.45 6.41 -7.62
CA THR A 92 0.62 5.21 -7.78
C THR A 92 -0.58 5.52 -8.66
N LEU A 93 -0.64 4.90 -9.85
CA LEU A 93 -1.74 5.06 -10.80
C LEU A 93 -2.88 4.11 -10.43
N ASN A 94 -4.07 4.66 -10.27
CA ASN A 94 -5.24 3.84 -9.99
C ASN A 94 -5.70 3.11 -11.26
N ILE A 95 -5.55 1.79 -11.27
CA ILE A 95 -5.86 0.90 -12.41
C ILE A 95 -7.36 0.85 -12.78
N ARG A 96 -8.22 1.47 -11.99
CA ARG A 96 -9.68 1.51 -12.20
C ARG A 96 -10.17 2.83 -12.81
N LEU A 97 -9.25 3.77 -13.10
CA LEU A 97 -9.59 5.04 -13.71
C LEU A 97 -9.90 4.87 -15.20
N PHE A 98 -10.70 5.78 -15.73
CA PHE A 98 -10.98 5.85 -17.15
C PHE A 98 -9.73 6.29 -17.93
N PRO A 99 -9.62 5.89 -19.21
CA PRO A 99 -8.48 6.23 -20.09
C PRO A 99 -8.12 7.71 -20.11
N GLU A 100 -9.11 8.59 -20.20
CA GLU A 100 -8.92 10.04 -20.25
C GLU A 100 -8.33 10.57 -18.94
N GLN A 101 -8.73 10.00 -17.80
CA GLN A 101 -8.19 10.37 -16.50
C GLN A 101 -6.75 9.91 -16.34
N LEU A 102 -6.43 8.68 -16.76
CA LEU A 102 -5.05 8.16 -16.75
C LEU A 102 -4.15 9.01 -17.66
N THR A 103 -4.60 9.35 -18.88
CA THR A 103 -3.86 10.23 -19.79
C THR A 103 -3.56 11.58 -19.14
N TYR A 104 -4.58 12.21 -18.54
CA TYR A 104 -4.40 13.47 -17.85
C TYR A 104 -3.39 13.36 -16.69
N ILE A 105 -3.56 12.36 -15.82
CA ILE A 105 -2.76 12.18 -14.60
C ILE A 105 -1.29 11.95 -14.94
N VAL A 106 -0.98 11.04 -15.86
CA VAL A 106 0.40 10.73 -16.27
C VAL A 106 1.10 11.97 -16.84
N ASN A 107 0.42 12.71 -17.71
CA ASN A 107 1.00 13.92 -18.30
C ASN A 107 1.10 15.09 -17.32
N HIS A 108 0.09 15.27 -16.45
CA HIS A 108 0.07 16.35 -15.46
C HIS A 108 1.10 16.13 -14.33
N ALA A 109 1.33 14.87 -13.93
CA ALA A 109 2.39 14.52 -13.01
C ALA A 109 3.78 14.56 -13.67
N GLU A 110 3.83 14.55 -14.99
CA GLU A 110 5.07 14.42 -15.78
C GLU A 110 5.85 13.15 -15.40
N ASP A 111 5.18 12.00 -15.41
CA ASP A 111 5.81 10.72 -15.10
C ASP A 111 6.94 10.40 -16.07
N GLU A 112 8.12 10.02 -15.55
CA GLU A 112 9.31 9.72 -16.37
C GLU A 112 9.45 8.24 -16.69
N VAL A 113 8.95 7.38 -15.79
CA VAL A 113 8.97 5.91 -15.90
C VAL A 113 7.66 5.33 -15.38
N ILE A 114 7.17 4.29 -16.04
CA ILE A 114 6.03 3.50 -15.54
C ILE A 114 6.50 2.08 -15.26
N PHE A 115 6.34 1.61 -14.03
CA PHE A 115 6.44 0.20 -13.67
C PHE A 115 5.04 -0.41 -13.76
N CYS A 116 4.88 -1.43 -14.60
CA CYS A 116 3.58 -2.01 -14.90
C CYS A 116 3.58 -3.53 -14.71
N ASP A 117 2.62 -4.06 -13.96
CA ASP A 117 2.39 -5.50 -13.99
C ASP A 117 1.93 -5.91 -15.39
N LYS A 118 2.51 -6.99 -15.91
CA LYS A 118 2.29 -7.44 -17.30
C LYS A 118 0.83 -7.71 -17.59
N SER A 119 0.09 -8.26 -16.63
CA SER A 119 -1.36 -8.50 -16.74
C SER A 119 -2.19 -7.23 -16.92
N LEU A 120 -1.66 -6.07 -16.54
CA LEU A 120 -2.31 -4.76 -16.66
C LEU A 120 -1.95 -4.02 -17.97
N LEU A 121 -0.95 -4.48 -18.72
CA LEU A 121 -0.54 -3.86 -19.98
C LEU A 121 -1.70 -3.68 -20.99
N PRO A 122 -2.65 -4.63 -21.13
CA PRO A 122 -3.77 -4.44 -22.05
C PRO A 122 -4.64 -3.21 -21.73
N LEU A 123 -4.68 -2.76 -20.47
CA LEU A 123 -5.39 -1.54 -20.07
C LEU A 123 -4.57 -0.27 -20.34
N LEU A 124 -3.26 -0.35 -20.25
CA LEU A 124 -2.36 0.79 -20.37
C LEU A 124 -1.87 1.02 -21.82
N ALA A 125 -1.62 -0.05 -22.58
CA ALA A 125 -1.05 0.02 -23.92
C ALA A 125 -1.82 0.89 -24.91
N PRO A 126 -3.17 0.91 -24.95
CA PRO A 126 -3.92 1.80 -25.83
C PRO A 126 -3.65 3.29 -25.58
N LEU A 127 -3.14 3.64 -24.38
CA LEU A 127 -2.87 5.02 -23.99
C LEU A 127 -1.44 5.47 -24.28
N PHE A 128 -0.53 4.57 -24.66
CA PHE A 128 0.88 4.90 -24.91
C PHE A 128 1.08 6.12 -25.84
N PRO A 129 0.32 6.26 -26.94
CA PRO A 129 0.49 7.44 -27.82
C PRO A 129 0.09 8.77 -27.18
N THR A 130 -0.62 8.75 -26.04
CA THR A 130 -1.09 9.96 -25.36
C THR A 130 -0.17 10.40 -24.22
N PHE A 131 0.82 9.60 -23.85
CA PHE A 131 1.78 9.93 -22.79
C PHE A 131 3.01 10.63 -23.40
N HIS A 132 3.33 11.82 -22.90
CA HIS A 132 4.34 12.69 -23.52
C HIS A 132 5.66 12.78 -22.75
N THR A 133 5.66 12.39 -21.47
CA THR A 133 6.82 12.55 -20.56
C THR A 133 7.51 11.23 -20.25
N VAL A 134 6.84 10.12 -20.48
CA VAL A 134 7.34 8.78 -20.15
C VAL A 134 8.47 8.39 -21.09
N LYS A 135 9.63 8.07 -20.53
CA LYS A 135 10.83 7.63 -21.24
C LYS A 135 11.04 6.12 -21.16
N HIS A 136 10.57 5.50 -20.08
CA HIS A 136 10.80 4.10 -19.78
C HIS A 136 9.51 3.40 -19.34
N LEU A 137 9.29 2.19 -19.86
CA LEU A 137 8.31 1.24 -19.36
C LEU A 137 9.06 0.04 -18.79
N VAL A 138 8.86 -0.26 -17.53
CA VAL A 138 9.44 -1.44 -16.86
C VAL A 138 8.33 -2.44 -16.60
N VAL A 139 8.43 -3.61 -17.20
CA VAL A 139 7.42 -4.66 -17.12
C VAL A 139 7.75 -5.61 -15.98
N MET A 140 6.83 -5.76 -15.04
CA MET A 140 6.89 -6.74 -13.95
C MET A 140 6.10 -7.99 -14.39
N ASP A 141 6.79 -9.10 -14.63
CA ASP A 141 6.15 -10.33 -15.12
C ASP A 141 5.36 -11.03 -14.01
N ASP A 142 4.04 -10.93 -14.08
CA ASP A 142 3.08 -11.59 -13.19
C ASP A 142 2.27 -12.70 -13.89
N GLY A 143 2.59 -13.01 -15.14
CA GLY A 143 1.89 -14.07 -15.87
C GLY A 143 2.00 -13.99 -17.40
N PRO A 144 1.18 -14.73 -18.11
CA PRO A 144 1.17 -14.73 -19.57
C PRO A 144 0.67 -13.40 -20.11
N GLY A 145 1.03 -13.09 -21.36
CA GLY A 145 0.63 -11.88 -22.08
C GLY A 145 1.77 -11.36 -22.93
N ASP A 146 1.43 -10.55 -23.91
CA ASP A 146 2.40 -9.90 -24.80
C ASP A 146 2.83 -8.54 -24.22
N VAL A 147 4.06 -8.15 -24.53
CA VAL A 147 4.56 -6.81 -24.23
C VAL A 147 4.49 -5.99 -25.54
N PRO A 148 3.54 -5.04 -25.63
CA PRO A 148 3.37 -4.26 -26.84
C PRO A 148 4.56 -3.30 -27.04
N GLN A 149 4.87 -2.99 -28.29
CA GLN A 149 5.87 -1.98 -28.63
C GLN A 149 5.33 -0.57 -28.32
N TRP A 150 6.21 0.29 -27.84
CA TRP A 150 5.91 1.70 -27.61
C TRP A 150 7.00 2.56 -28.28
N PRO A 151 6.76 3.08 -29.50
CA PRO A 151 7.72 3.89 -30.21
C PRO A 151 8.20 5.10 -29.40
N GLY A 152 9.52 5.27 -29.29
CA GLY A 152 10.12 6.38 -28.54
C GLY A 152 10.29 6.15 -27.04
N VAL A 153 9.79 5.02 -26.49
CA VAL A 153 9.95 4.63 -25.09
C VAL A 153 10.78 3.36 -25.00
N GLN A 154 11.72 3.32 -24.06
CA GLN A 154 12.52 2.12 -23.79
C GLN A 154 11.72 1.15 -22.91
N ILE A 155 11.59 -0.09 -23.36
CA ILE A 155 10.87 -1.14 -22.66
C ILE A 155 11.89 -2.09 -22.02
N HIS A 156 11.71 -2.37 -20.74
CA HIS A 156 12.60 -3.17 -19.92
C HIS A 156 11.85 -4.28 -19.19
N ASP A 157 12.55 -5.39 -18.93
CA ASP A 157 12.12 -6.40 -17.96
C ASP A 157 12.64 -6.03 -16.56
N TYR A 158 11.76 -6.13 -15.55
CA TYR A 158 12.05 -5.76 -14.18
C TYR A 158 13.18 -6.58 -13.56
N GLU A 159 13.11 -7.91 -13.70
CA GLU A 159 14.10 -8.81 -13.10
C GLU A 159 15.44 -8.72 -13.82
N GLU A 160 15.42 -8.50 -15.13
CA GLU A 160 16.64 -8.29 -15.90
C GLU A 160 17.38 -7.01 -15.45
N LEU A 161 16.65 -5.90 -15.24
CA LEU A 161 17.24 -4.67 -14.69
C LEU A 161 17.84 -4.90 -13.31
N LEU A 162 17.09 -5.53 -12.40
CA LEU A 162 17.59 -5.84 -11.05
C LEU A 162 18.82 -6.75 -11.05
N SER A 163 18.88 -7.70 -11.98
CA SER A 163 20.01 -8.62 -12.07
C SER A 163 21.33 -7.90 -12.39
N LYS A 164 21.26 -6.81 -13.14
CA LYS A 164 22.42 -6.02 -13.61
C LYS A 164 22.78 -4.87 -12.66
N ALA A 165 21.82 -4.39 -11.87
CA ALA A 165 21.99 -3.22 -11.03
C ALA A 165 22.83 -3.50 -9.78
N SER A 166 23.60 -2.52 -9.35
CA SER A 166 24.27 -2.48 -8.06
C SER A 166 23.36 -1.86 -7.01
N PRO A 167 23.37 -2.37 -5.77
CA PRO A 167 22.63 -1.74 -4.67
C PRO A 167 23.22 -0.37 -4.34
N VAL A 168 22.33 0.56 -3.95
CA VAL A 168 22.72 1.91 -3.54
C VAL A 168 22.36 2.18 -2.07
N GLU A 169 23.12 3.07 -1.44
CA GLU A 169 22.75 3.58 -0.12
C GLU A 169 21.60 4.59 -0.24
N PHE A 170 20.67 4.51 0.70
CA PHE A 170 19.55 5.43 0.77
C PHE A 170 19.87 6.62 1.68
N LEU A 171 19.71 7.82 1.13
CA LEU A 171 19.98 9.05 1.87
C LEU A 171 18.99 10.14 1.44
N VAL A 172 18.16 10.56 2.38
CA VAL A 172 17.29 11.73 2.25
C VAL A 172 17.43 12.55 3.52
N THR A 173 17.86 13.79 3.38
CA THR A 173 18.18 14.67 4.51
C THR A 173 17.12 15.72 4.80
N ASP A 174 16.17 15.93 3.88
CA ASP A 174 15.05 16.86 4.07
C ASP A 174 13.73 16.06 4.14
N GLU A 175 13.14 16.05 5.32
CA GLU A 175 11.88 15.38 5.60
C GLU A 175 10.66 16.00 4.91
N ASN A 176 10.76 17.24 4.41
CA ASN A 176 9.68 17.93 3.71
C ASN A 176 9.64 17.62 2.21
N ARG A 177 10.65 16.94 1.68
CA ARG A 177 10.64 16.51 0.28
C ARG A 177 9.45 15.60 0.00
N ALA A 178 8.94 15.70 -1.23
CA ALA A 178 7.93 14.80 -1.74
C ALA A 178 8.45 13.34 -1.74
N ALA A 179 7.66 12.43 -1.20
CA ALA A 179 7.96 11.00 -1.15
C ALA A 179 7.04 10.22 -2.08
N SER A 180 5.76 10.56 -2.08
CA SER A 180 4.78 9.92 -2.96
C SER A 180 3.65 10.87 -3.31
N MET A 181 2.86 10.50 -4.33
CA MET A 181 1.65 11.20 -4.70
C MET A 181 0.55 10.23 -5.11
N CYS A 182 -0.69 10.63 -4.85
CA CYS A 182 -1.90 9.97 -5.31
C CYS A 182 -2.85 10.99 -5.91
N TYR A 183 -3.55 10.63 -6.98
CA TYR A 183 -4.59 11.50 -7.54
C TYR A 183 -5.95 11.15 -6.99
N THR A 184 -6.73 12.18 -6.66
CA THR A 184 -8.16 12.03 -6.33
C THR A 184 -8.98 12.13 -7.61
N SER A 185 -10.11 11.44 -7.67
CA SER A 185 -10.99 11.45 -8.84
C SER A 185 -11.64 12.81 -9.15
N GLY A 186 -11.50 13.79 -8.24
CA GLY A 186 -12.11 15.13 -8.35
C GLY A 186 -13.63 15.06 -8.56
N THR A 187 -14.41 15.60 -7.65
CA THR A 187 -15.88 15.68 -7.82
C THR A 187 -16.29 16.78 -8.79
N THR A 188 -15.40 17.72 -9.08
CA THR A 188 -15.63 18.87 -9.96
C THR A 188 -14.35 19.20 -10.74
N GLY A 189 -14.22 18.68 -11.96
CA GLY A 189 -13.08 18.98 -12.84
C GLY A 189 -12.04 17.87 -12.92
N ASN A 190 -10.83 18.22 -13.33
CA ASN A 190 -9.73 17.28 -13.50
C ASN A 190 -9.25 16.69 -12.15
N PRO A 191 -8.73 15.45 -12.15
CA PRO A 191 -8.10 14.85 -10.97
C PRO A 191 -7.02 15.75 -10.37
N LYS A 192 -6.91 15.77 -9.04
CA LYS A 192 -5.93 16.58 -8.31
C LYS A 192 -4.88 15.68 -7.67
N GLY A 193 -3.61 16.01 -7.85
CA GLY A 193 -2.50 15.31 -7.21
C GLY A 193 -2.31 15.76 -5.77
N VAL A 194 -2.37 14.82 -4.85
CA VAL A 194 -2.03 15.01 -3.44
C VAL A 194 -0.62 14.48 -3.22
N VAL A 195 0.27 15.33 -2.75
CA VAL A 195 1.69 15.00 -2.56
C VAL A 195 1.97 14.79 -1.08
N TYR A 196 2.48 13.62 -0.73
CA TYR A 196 2.92 13.29 0.62
C TYR A 196 4.42 13.55 0.76
N SER A 197 4.82 14.19 1.85
CA SER A 197 6.23 14.31 2.21
C SER A 197 6.73 13.08 2.95
N HIS A 198 8.06 12.94 3.07
CA HIS A 198 8.65 11.95 3.97
C HIS A 198 8.11 12.11 5.39
N ARG A 199 8.05 13.35 5.90
CA ARG A 199 7.54 13.67 7.22
C ARG A 199 6.09 13.22 7.41
N SER A 200 5.16 13.56 6.48
CA SER A 200 3.76 13.17 6.61
C SER A 200 3.58 11.66 6.58
N THR A 201 4.30 10.95 5.72
CA THR A 201 4.30 9.48 5.63
C THR A 201 4.86 8.85 6.90
N TYR A 202 5.97 9.40 7.43
CA TYR A 202 6.59 8.92 8.67
C TYR A 202 5.64 9.05 9.86
N LEU A 203 5.06 10.23 10.08
CA LEU A 203 4.12 10.48 11.17
C LEU A 203 2.86 9.63 11.05
N HIS A 204 2.29 9.53 9.85
CA HIS A 204 1.13 8.65 9.59
C HIS A 204 1.46 7.18 9.90
N THR A 205 2.66 6.72 9.55
CA THR A 205 3.12 5.36 9.85
C THR A 205 3.09 5.09 11.37
N PHE A 206 3.62 6.03 12.17
CA PHE A 206 3.58 5.89 13.62
C PHE A 206 2.15 5.96 14.15
N GLY A 207 1.30 6.81 13.57
CA GLY A 207 -0.12 6.85 13.90
C GLY A 207 -0.82 5.51 13.66
N ALA A 208 -0.56 4.86 12.53
CA ALA A 208 -1.09 3.53 12.24
C ALA A 208 -0.59 2.44 13.20
N MET A 209 0.56 2.66 13.85
CA MET A 209 1.12 1.75 14.86
C MET A 209 0.59 2.01 16.26
N THR A 210 -0.12 3.11 16.52
CA THR A 210 -0.72 3.36 17.86
C THR A 210 -1.82 2.35 18.16
N VAL A 211 -1.96 2.00 19.44
CA VAL A 211 -2.88 0.94 19.91
C VAL A 211 -4.34 1.25 19.56
N ASP A 212 -4.72 2.53 19.65
CA ASP A 212 -6.10 2.98 19.41
C ASP A 212 -6.39 3.23 17.91
N SER A 213 -5.40 3.01 17.03
CA SER A 213 -5.57 3.04 15.58
C SER A 213 -5.58 1.61 15.01
N LEU A 214 -4.70 1.29 14.05
CA LEU A 214 -4.56 -0.05 13.49
C LEU A 214 -3.73 -0.98 14.40
N GLY A 215 -2.91 -0.40 15.26
CA GLY A 215 -2.06 -1.11 16.22
C GLY A 215 -1.06 -2.06 15.57
N ALA A 216 -0.50 -1.68 14.41
CA ALA A 216 0.44 -2.54 13.69
C ALA A 216 1.69 -2.82 14.54
N ARG A 217 2.04 -4.10 14.68
CA ARG A 217 3.13 -4.57 15.56
C ARG A 217 3.90 -5.73 14.92
N GLU A 218 5.09 -6.00 15.46
CA GLU A 218 6.03 -7.00 14.95
C GLU A 218 5.42 -8.42 14.84
N SER A 219 4.56 -8.80 15.78
CA SER A 219 3.91 -10.11 15.79
C SER A 219 2.78 -10.28 14.78
N ASP A 220 2.46 -9.24 14.00
CA ASP A 220 1.35 -9.30 13.06
C ASP A 220 1.73 -9.97 11.72
N VAL A 221 0.69 -10.49 11.09
CA VAL A 221 0.62 -10.83 9.67
C VAL A 221 -0.47 -9.96 9.07
N ILE A 222 -0.08 -8.98 8.26
CA ILE A 222 -0.98 -7.95 7.72
C ILE A 222 -1.34 -8.26 6.28
N LEU A 223 -2.63 -8.30 5.97
CA LEU A 223 -3.20 -8.46 4.63
C LEU A 223 -3.86 -7.14 4.20
N PRO A 224 -3.17 -6.27 3.44
CA PRO A 224 -3.77 -5.08 2.86
C PRO A 224 -4.55 -5.46 1.59
N VAL A 225 -5.87 -5.71 1.74
CA VAL A 225 -6.76 -5.88 0.58
C VAL A 225 -7.06 -4.53 -0.06
N VAL A 226 -6.94 -3.46 0.72
CA VAL A 226 -6.97 -2.08 0.19
C VAL A 226 -5.86 -1.87 -0.82
N PRO A 227 -6.18 -1.26 -1.99
CA PRO A 227 -5.21 -1.16 -3.06
C PRO A 227 -4.01 -0.26 -2.73
N MET A 228 -2.81 -0.73 -3.05
CA MET A 228 -1.61 0.09 -2.98
C MET A 228 -1.63 1.24 -3.99
N PHE A 229 -2.36 1.10 -5.09
CA PHE A 229 -2.53 2.15 -6.08
C PHE A 229 -3.52 3.25 -5.68
N HIS A 230 -4.15 3.17 -4.50
CA HIS A 230 -5.08 4.18 -4.00
C HIS A 230 -4.77 4.53 -2.55
N ALA A 231 -4.52 5.82 -2.29
CA ALA A 231 -4.18 6.35 -0.96
C ALA A 231 -3.15 5.48 -0.20
N ASN A 232 -2.17 4.93 -0.96
CA ASN A 232 -1.04 4.14 -0.47
C ASN A 232 -1.44 3.01 0.49
N ALA A 233 -2.51 2.26 0.17
CA ALA A 233 -3.04 1.19 1.01
C ALA A 233 -3.25 1.63 2.46
N TRP A 234 -3.70 2.87 2.67
CA TRP A 234 -3.92 3.47 4.00
C TRP A 234 -2.67 3.48 4.90
N GLY A 235 -1.48 3.53 4.29
CA GLY A 235 -0.20 3.51 4.99
C GLY A 235 0.20 2.15 5.57
N LEU A 236 -0.59 1.10 5.36
CA LEU A 236 -0.31 -0.24 5.91
C LEU A 236 1.01 -0.82 5.40
N ALA A 237 1.40 -0.55 4.14
CA ALA A 237 2.68 -0.97 3.60
C ALA A 237 3.86 -0.41 4.42
N HIS A 238 3.81 0.88 4.75
CA HIS A 238 4.83 1.54 5.58
C HIS A 238 4.76 1.07 7.04
N ALA A 239 3.54 0.94 7.61
CA ALA A 239 3.36 0.51 9.00
C ALA A 239 3.85 -0.94 9.23
N ALA A 240 3.60 -1.84 8.27
CA ALA A 240 4.09 -3.21 8.36
C ALA A 240 5.62 -3.27 8.33
N VAL A 241 6.26 -2.57 7.40
CA VAL A 241 7.73 -2.51 7.31
C VAL A 241 8.32 -1.87 8.57
N ALA A 242 7.76 -0.75 9.04
CA ALA A 242 8.24 -0.06 10.23
C ALA A 242 8.11 -0.89 11.51
N SER A 243 7.00 -1.60 11.69
CA SER A 243 6.78 -2.47 12.85
C SER A 243 7.53 -3.80 12.78
N GLY A 244 7.89 -4.26 11.57
CA GLY A 244 8.42 -5.59 11.32
C GLY A 244 7.34 -6.68 11.25
N ALA A 245 6.09 -6.32 10.94
CA ALA A 245 5.04 -7.28 10.66
C ALA A 245 5.31 -8.02 9.36
N SER A 246 4.89 -9.28 9.25
CA SER A 246 4.83 -9.96 7.95
C SER A 246 3.71 -9.40 7.10
N LEU A 247 3.88 -9.42 5.78
CA LEU A 247 2.88 -8.97 4.81
C LEU A 247 2.39 -10.13 3.96
N VAL A 248 1.09 -10.14 3.71
CA VAL A 248 0.45 -11.01 2.72
C VAL A 248 -0.18 -10.12 1.65
N MET A 249 0.39 -10.13 0.47
CA MET A 249 -0.06 -9.33 -0.67
C MET A 249 -1.05 -10.15 -1.49
N PRO A 250 -2.29 -9.70 -1.67
CA PRO A 250 -3.34 -10.51 -2.30
C PRO A 250 -3.15 -10.70 -3.80
N GLY A 251 -2.31 -9.89 -4.47
CA GLY A 251 -2.17 -9.93 -5.92
C GLY A 251 -3.46 -9.54 -6.65
N PRO A 252 -3.74 -10.12 -7.83
CA PRO A 252 -4.86 -9.72 -8.67
C PRO A 252 -6.22 -10.29 -8.24
N ASP A 253 -6.26 -11.43 -7.54
CA ASP A 253 -7.52 -12.09 -7.16
C ASP A 253 -8.02 -11.60 -5.80
N LEU A 254 -8.98 -10.67 -5.83
CA LEU A 254 -9.63 -10.11 -4.65
C LEU A 254 -11.01 -10.74 -4.39
N SER A 255 -11.29 -11.93 -4.92
CA SER A 255 -12.53 -12.64 -4.64
C SER A 255 -12.64 -13.00 -3.15
N GLY A 256 -13.87 -13.09 -2.64
CA GLY A 256 -14.10 -13.46 -1.24
C GLY A 256 -13.43 -14.78 -0.88
N LYS A 257 -13.45 -15.76 -1.79
CA LYS A 257 -12.82 -17.08 -1.62
C LYS A 257 -11.29 -16.97 -1.50
N ALA A 258 -10.64 -16.23 -2.39
CA ALA A 258 -9.19 -16.06 -2.38
C ALA A 258 -8.73 -15.33 -1.10
N ILE A 259 -9.41 -14.25 -0.73
CA ILE A 259 -9.09 -13.50 0.48
C ILE A 259 -9.32 -14.35 1.75
N ALA A 260 -10.44 -15.07 1.84
CA ALA A 260 -10.71 -15.96 2.98
C ALA A 260 -9.66 -17.08 3.08
N GLN A 261 -9.20 -17.61 1.94
CA GLN A 261 -8.13 -18.60 1.92
C GLN A 261 -6.82 -18.04 2.46
N LEU A 262 -6.40 -16.85 2.03
CA LEU A 262 -5.20 -16.18 2.53
C LEU A 262 -5.29 -15.89 4.04
N ILE A 263 -6.45 -15.44 4.53
CA ILE A 263 -6.66 -15.18 5.97
C ILE A 263 -6.37 -16.44 6.79
N VAL A 264 -6.90 -17.57 6.36
CA VAL A 264 -6.80 -18.84 7.11
C VAL A 264 -5.40 -19.47 6.98
N GLU A 265 -4.89 -19.57 5.74
CA GLU A 265 -3.63 -20.28 5.47
C GLU A 265 -2.42 -19.53 6.01
N GLU A 266 -2.39 -18.20 5.87
CA GLU A 266 -1.28 -17.37 6.32
C GLU A 266 -1.43 -16.87 7.77
N LYS A 267 -2.47 -17.30 8.48
CA LYS A 267 -2.74 -16.90 9.87
C LYS A 267 -2.76 -15.37 10.02
N VAL A 268 -3.44 -14.70 9.10
CA VAL A 268 -3.55 -13.24 9.07
C VAL A 268 -4.11 -12.72 10.38
N THR A 269 -3.48 -11.68 10.93
CA THR A 269 -3.91 -11.06 12.19
C THR A 269 -4.66 -9.74 11.96
N VAL A 270 -4.30 -9.01 10.91
CA VAL A 270 -4.94 -7.75 10.51
C VAL A 270 -5.25 -7.81 9.02
N ALA A 271 -6.52 -7.71 8.66
CA ALA A 271 -6.95 -7.68 7.26
C ALA A 271 -7.74 -6.40 6.99
N ALA A 272 -7.22 -5.53 6.11
CA ALA A 272 -7.81 -4.23 5.82
C ALA A 272 -8.47 -4.20 4.43
N GLY A 273 -9.72 -3.77 4.36
CA GLY A 273 -10.48 -3.74 3.12
C GLY A 273 -11.66 -2.78 3.15
N VAL A 274 -12.39 -2.74 2.06
CA VAL A 274 -13.63 -1.95 1.92
C VAL A 274 -14.87 -2.82 2.17
N PRO A 275 -16.04 -2.24 2.50
CA PRO A 275 -17.23 -3.04 2.85
C PRO A 275 -17.63 -4.07 1.79
N THR A 276 -17.49 -3.76 0.50
CA THR A 276 -17.84 -4.68 -0.60
C THR A 276 -16.96 -5.94 -0.60
N ILE A 277 -15.70 -5.83 -0.25
CA ILE A 277 -14.79 -6.97 -0.08
C ILE A 277 -15.28 -7.83 1.10
N TRP A 278 -15.54 -7.21 2.24
CA TRP A 278 -15.94 -7.93 3.45
C TRP A 278 -17.30 -8.63 3.32
N MET A 279 -18.24 -8.07 2.53
CA MET A 279 -19.49 -8.78 2.19
C MET A 279 -19.22 -10.07 1.40
N GLY A 280 -18.22 -10.07 0.51
CA GLY A 280 -17.85 -11.27 -0.25
C GLY A 280 -17.04 -12.28 0.56
N VAL A 281 -16.25 -11.82 1.53
CA VAL A 281 -15.38 -12.69 2.36
C VAL A 281 -16.16 -13.40 3.46
N LEU A 282 -17.14 -12.74 4.07
CA LEU A 282 -17.88 -13.26 5.23
C LEU A 282 -18.43 -14.68 5.02
N PRO A 283 -19.17 -15.00 3.94
CA PRO A 283 -19.70 -16.35 3.73
C PRO A 283 -18.60 -17.39 3.55
N GLU A 284 -17.45 -17.00 3.01
CA GLU A 284 -16.31 -17.87 2.76
C GLU A 284 -15.52 -18.22 4.03
N LEU A 285 -15.68 -17.45 5.10
CA LEU A 285 -15.05 -17.72 6.42
C LEU A 285 -15.87 -18.72 7.26
N LYS A 286 -17.09 -19.06 6.84
CA LYS A 286 -17.97 -19.93 7.64
C LYS A 286 -17.34 -21.31 7.89
N GLY A 287 -17.19 -21.66 9.17
CA GLY A 287 -16.61 -22.94 9.58
C GLY A 287 -15.09 -23.04 9.42
N ARG A 288 -14.41 -21.95 9.07
CA ARG A 288 -12.95 -21.90 9.02
C ARG A 288 -12.35 -21.34 10.32
N ASP A 289 -11.09 -21.66 10.58
CA ASP A 289 -10.35 -21.12 11.72
C ASP A 289 -9.94 -19.66 11.45
N THR A 290 -10.56 -18.73 12.13
CA THR A 290 -10.27 -17.30 12.09
C THR A 290 -9.65 -16.77 13.37
N SER A 291 -9.20 -17.66 14.27
CA SER A 291 -8.68 -17.32 15.61
C SER A 291 -7.42 -16.45 15.57
N SER A 292 -6.71 -16.41 14.45
CA SER A 292 -5.56 -15.53 14.27
C SER A 292 -5.94 -14.05 14.07
N LEU A 293 -7.15 -13.77 13.54
CA LEU A 293 -7.61 -12.41 13.33
C LEU A 293 -7.76 -11.66 14.65
N ARG A 294 -7.26 -10.44 14.72
CA ARG A 294 -7.43 -9.51 15.84
C ARG A 294 -8.07 -8.18 15.45
N ALA A 295 -8.00 -7.80 14.17
CA ALA A 295 -8.61 -6.59 13.68
C ALA A 295 -8.98 -6.70 12.18
N ILE A 296 -10.12 -6.11 11.84
CA ILE A 296 -10.64 -6.02 10.47
C ILE A 296 -10.91 -4.53 10.17
N PRO A 297 -9.85 -3.74 9.89
CA PRO A 297 -10.03 -2.34 9.49
C PRO A 297 -10.83 -2.23 8.20
N CYS A 298 -11.83 -1.36 8.19
CA CYS A 298 -12.71 -1.13 7.06
C CYS A 298 -13.03 0.35 6.90
N GLY A 299 -12.91 0.86 5.69
CA GLY A 299 -13.13 2.27 5.38
C GLY A 299 -13.42 2.49 3.89
N GLY A 300 -13.25 3.73 3.43
CA GLY A 300 -13.56 4.12 2.05
C GLY A 300 -15.06 4.37 1.79
N SER A 301 -15.92 3.77 2.59
CA SER A 301 -17.36 4.08 2.70
C SER A 301 -17.88 3.65 4.08
N ALA A 302 -19.08 4.09 4.44
CA ALA A 302 -19.71 3.72 5.71
C ALA A 302 -19.88 2.19 5.79
N VAL A 303 -19.53 1.62 6.94
CA VAL A 303 -19.69 0.19 7.23
C VAL A 303 -21.12 -0.06 7.72
N PRO A 304 -21.91 -0.93 7.04
CA PRO A 304 -23.24 -1.28 7.53
C PRO A 304 -23.16 -1.97 8.90
N LYS A 305 -23.98 -1.54 9.88
CA LYS A 305 -24.09 -2.17 11.20
C LYS A 305 -24.28 -3.69 11.08
N ALA A 306 -25.20 -4.12 10.21
CA ALA A 306 -25.47 -5.55 9.99
C ALA A 306 -24.22 -6.34 9.55
N LEU A 307 -23.33 -5.74 8.73
CA LEU A 307 -22.10 -6.39 8.32
C LEU A 307 -21.12 -6.54 9.49
N SER A 308 -20.95 -5.49 10.30
CA SER A 308 -20.08 -5.53 11.47
C SER A 308 -20.56 -6.57 12.50
N GLU A 309 -21.86 -6.63 12.77
CA GLU A 309 -22.44 -7.61 13.68
C GLU A 309 -22.34 -9.05 13.14
N ALA A 310 -22.54 -9.26 11.85
CA ALA A 310 -22.35 -10.58 11.24
C ALA A 310 -20.89 -11.08 11.36
N TYR A 311 -19.90 -10.18 11.23
CA TYR A 311 -18.50 -10.51 11.51
C TYR A 311 -18.28 -10.84 12.99
N ARG A 312 -18.82 -10.02 13.90
CA ARG A 312 -18.72 -10.27 15.34
C ARG A 312 -19.32 -11.64 15.74
N GLU A 313 -20.48 -11.97 15.18
CA GLU A 313 -21.13 -13.26 15.47
C GLU A 313 -20.35 -14.46 14.92
N GLN A 314 -19.77 -14.32 13.72
CA GLN A 314 -19.10 -15.43 13.05
C GLN A 314 -17.64 -15.61 13.48
N THR A 315 -16.91 -14.51 13.77
CA THR A 315 -15.47 -14.52 14.03
C THR A 315 -15.10 -14.07 15.45
N GLY A 316 -16.07 -13.57 16.21
CA GLY A 316 -15.82 -12.93 17.51
C GLY A 316 -15.33 -11.47 17.40
N LEU A 317 -15.10 -10.96 16.17
CA LEU A 317 -14.53 -9.63 15.93
C LEU A 317 -15.50 -8.74 15.16
N PRO A 318 -15.94 -7.61 15.71
CA PRO A 318 -16.61 -6.58 14.92
C PRO A 318 -15.62 -5.91 13.98
N ILE A 319 -16.14 -5.33 12.90
CA ILE A 319 -15.34 -4.52 12.00
C ILE A 319 -14.88 -3.24 12.71
N LEU A 320 -13.60 -2.88 12.53
CA LEU A 320 -13.03 -1.61 12.96
C LEU A 320 -13.23 -0.58 11.85
N GLN A 321 -14.24 0.30 12.01
CA GLN A 321 -14.45 1.36 11.04
C GLN A 321 -13.33 2.38 11.11
N ALA A 322 -12.78 2.73 9.95
CA ALA A 322 -11.78 3.76 9.77
C ALA A 322 -12.26 4.80 8.75
N TRP A 323 -11.91 6.05 8.99
CA TRP A 323 -12.20 7.14 8.07
C TRP A 323 -10.95 7.92 7.71
N GLY A 324 -10.90 8.36 6.47
CA GLY A 324 -9.83 9.20 5.98
C GLY A 324 -10.05 9.61 4.53
N MET A 325 -9.17 10.42 4.03
CA MET A 325 -9.13 10.90 2.64
C MET A 325 -7.70 10.88 2.14
N THR A 326 -7.53 10.98 0.83
CA THR A 326 -6.18 11.11 0.26
C THR A 326 -5.44 12.30 0.90
N GLU A 327 -6.16 13.39 1.20
CA GLU A 327 -5.62 14.62 1.80
C GLU A 327 -5.31 14.52 3.32
N THR A 328 -5.69 13.41 3.98
CA THR A 328 -5.42 13.21 5.42
C THR A 328 -4.29 12.19 5.70
N SER A 329 -3.51 11.81 4.72
CA SER A 329 -2.28 10.97 4.76
C SER A 329 -2.42 9.44 4.99
N PRO A 330 -3.44 8.66 4.70
CA PRO A 330 -4.84 9.01 4.53
C PRO A 330 -5.72 8.81 5.77
N ILE A 331 -5.38 7.92 6.75
CA ILE A 331 -6.25 7.60 7.91
C ILE A 331 -6.26 8.78 8.87
N ALA A 332 -7.45 9.32 9.13
CA ALA A 332 -7.66 10.41 10.08
C ALA A 332 -8.29 9.93 11.39
N SER A 333 -9.19 8.95 11.34
CA SER A 333 -9.85 8.44 12.54
C SER A 333 -10.14 6.93 12.46
N THR A 334 -10.27 6.32 13.64
CA THR A 334 -10.67 4.92 13.81
C THR A 334 -11.69 4.82 14.93
N CYS A 335 -12.66 3.92 14.78
CA CYS A 335 -13.71 3.71 15.77
C CYS A 335 -13.28 2.64 16.80
N THR A 336 -12.27 2.96 17.58
CA THR A 336 -11.89 2.15 18.75
C THR A 336 -12.74 2.58 19.94
N LEU A 337 -13.49 1.65 20.53
CA LEU A 337 -14.33 1.92 21.69
C LEU A 337 -13.48 2.17 22.94
N SER A 338 -13.86 3.16 23.72
CA SER A 338 -13.22 3.43 25.02
C SER A 338 -13.54 2.33 26.04
N ALA A 339 -12.78 2.30 27.14
CA ALA A 339 -13.06 1.38 28.24
C ALA A 339 -14.48 1.54 28.82
N ALA A 340 -15.02 2.76 28.79
CA ALA A 340 -16.40 3.03 29.22
C ALA A 340 -17.42 2.49 28.21
N ASP A 341 -17.17 2.67 26.90
CA ASP A 341 -18.05 2.18 25.85
C ASP A 341 -18.13 0.64 25.84
N LEU A 342 -17.03 -0.04 26.17
CA LEU A 342 -16.99 -1.50 26.26
C LEU A 342 -17.84 -2.09 27.41
N LEU A 343 -18.27 -1.26 28.36
CA LEU A 343 -19.20 -1.64 29.43
C LEU A 343 -20.67 -1.49 29.04
N LEU A 344 -20.97 -0.85 27.92
CA LEU A 344 -22.33 -0.66 27.42
C LEU A 344 -22.92 -2.00 26.91
N PRO A 345 -24.26 -2.11 26.82
CA PRO A 345 -24.90 -3.21 26.12
C PRO A 345 -24.38 -3.39 24.69
N ILE A 346 -24.36 -4.63 24.21
CA ILE A 346 -23.80 -4.97 22.89
C ILE A 346 -24.45 -4.15 21.76
N ASP A 347 -25.76 -3.92 21.83
CA ASP A 347 -26.48 -3.15 20.80
C ASP A 347 -26.05 -1.68 20.77
N GLU A 348 -25.74 -1.09 21.92
CA GLU A 348 -25.21 0.26 22.03
C GLU A 348 -23.76 0.32 21.53
N GLN A 349 -22.92 -0.66 21.85
CA GLN A 349 -21.59 -0.79 21.29
C GLN A 349 -21.64 -0.92 19.75
N ALA A 350 -22.59 -1.71 19.22
CA ALA A 350 -22.77 -1.88 17.78
C ALA A 350 -23.19 -0.56 17.10
N GLU A 351 -23.98 0.26 17.77
CA GLU A 351 -24.35 1.60 17.27
C GLU A 351 -23.15 2.55 17.25
N LEU A 352 -22.37 2.60 18.31
CA LEU A 352 -21.13 3.39 18.36
C LEU A 352 -20.15 3.02 17.25
N ARG A 353 -20.02 1.72 16.91
CA ARG A 353 -19.14 1.24 15.82
C ARG A 353 -19.56 1.68 14.43
N THR A 354 -20.76 2.25 14.26
CA THR A 354 -21.18 2.85 12.97
C THR A 354 -20.61 4.24 12.76
N THR A 355 -20.04 4.86 13.78
CA THR A 355 -19.40 6.17 13.70
C THR A 355 -17.97 6.06 13.15
N VAL A 356 -17.40 7.18 12.74
CA VAL A 356 -16.00 7.25 12.28
C VAL A 356 -14.99 7.26 13.43
N GLY A 357 -15.46 7.25 14.68
CA GLY A 357 -14.64 7.19 15.88
C GLY A 357 -13.91 8.47 16.21
N GLN A 358 -12.72 8.34 16.79
CA GLN A 358 -11.90 9.44 17.26
C GLN A 358 -10.75 9.73 16.29
N ILE A 359 -10.31 10.99 16.27
CA ILE A 359 -9.12 11.41 15.52
C ILE A 359 -7.90 10.68 16.09
N ASN A 360 -7.07 10.12 15.22
CA ASN A 360 -5.90 9.35 15.65
C ASN A 360 -4.80 10.25 16.26
N PHE A 361 -4.66 11.51 15.78
CA PHE A 361 -3.80 12.58 16.36
C PHE A 361 -3.97 13.92 15.60
#